data_73559588c456375569797e63a4c756fd
#
_entry.id   73559588c456375569797e63a4c756fd
#
_cell.length_a   1.000
_cell.length_b   1.000
_cell.length_c   1.000
_cell.angle_alpha   90.00
_cell.angle_beta   90.00
_cell.angle_gamma   90.00
#
_symmetry.space_group_name_H-M   'P 1'
#
loop_
_entity.id
_entity.type
_entity.pdbx_description
1 polymer ?
#
loop_
_entity_poly.entity_id
_entity_poly.type
_entity_poly.pdbx_seq_one_letter_code
_entity_poly.pdbx_strand_id
1 'polypeptide(L)'
;ACGCALALLCLYALIVGEPPPKSKPALRRYPHSALAVVADGSRDKSDRAWRKELSPEAYASLRQRITDEPNLLVSQGGLTDLFEYGVFRCAGCGAELYAGETKFEMGCGWPCFYTCKKNAVREQADADELRTEIVCNACNGHLGHLFRNENLGHPPPDERHCVNSSSLTFEPGPEPDDELEEEPKSNTRRRLAAS
;
A
#
# COMPACT_ATOMS: atom_id res chain seq x y z
N ALA A 1 -41.01 19.97 32.64
CA ALA A 1 -41.07 18.94 31.60
C ALA A 1 -39.81 19.01 30.74
N CYS A 2 -38.69 18.55 31.28
CA CYS A 2 -37.43 18.45 30.51
C CYS A 2 -36.49 17.42 31.17
N GLY A 3 -36.89 16.18 31.18
CA GLY A 3 -36.12 15.12 31.88
C GLY A 3 -36.11 13.75 31.20
N CYS A 4 -36.85 13.56 30.10
CA CYS A 4 -37.00 12.23 29.48
C CYS A 4 -36.11 11.96 28.22
N ALA A 5 -35.51 12.99 27.62
CA ALA A 5 -34.77 12.82 26.37
C ALA A 5 -33.32 12.29 26.55
N LEU A 6 -32.68 12.59 27.71
CA LEU A 6 -31.33 12.14 27.97
C LEU A 6 -31.25 10.65 28.42
N ALA A 7 -32.28 10.13 29.04
CA ALA A 7 -32.33 8.75 29.52
C ALA A 7 -32.47 7.72 28.38
N LEU A 8 -33.15 8.11 27.28
CA LEU A 8 -33.30 7.23 26.12
C LEU A 8 -32.05 7.11 25.26
N LEU A 9 -31.21 8.14 25.23
CA LEU A 9 -29.94 8.10 24.50
C LEU A 9 -28.90 7.21 25.21
N CYS A 10 -28.90 7.16 26.54
CA CYS A 10 -28.02 6.26 27.30
C CYS A 10 -28.42 4.78 27.20
N LEU A 11 -29.71 4.47 27.07
CA LEU A 11 -30.17 3.09 26.90
C LEU A 11 -29.90 2.55 25.49
N TYR A 12 -29.85 3.41 24.47
CA TYR A 12 -29.56 2.99 23.11
C TYR A 12 -28.07 2.61 22.91
N ALA A 13 -27.17 3.27 23.65
CA ALA A 13 -25.73 2.97 23.63
C ALA A 13 -25.38 1.64 24.33
N LEU A 14 -26.24 1.14 25.21
CA LEU A 14 -26.04 -0.13 25.94
C LEU A 14 -26.61 -1.36 25.20
N ILE A 15 -27.42 -1.16 24.15
CA ILE A 15 -28.07 -2.26 23.41
C ILE A 15 -27.42 -2.49 22.05
N VAL A 16 -26.77 -1.47 21.47
CA VAL A 16 -26.00 -1.61 20.25
C VAL A 16 -24.54 -1.82 20.69
N GLY A 17 -24.17 -3.07 20.94
CA GLY A 17 -22.77 -3.44 21.17
C GLY A 17 -21.92 -2.82 20.07
N GLU A 18 -20.76 -2.30 20.42
CA GLU A 18 -19.78 -1.82 19.43
C GLU A 18 -19.65 -2.87 18.32
N PRO A 19 -19.70 -2.49 17.04
CA PRO A 19 -19.46 -3.45 15.98
C PRO A 19 -18.08 -4.10 16.25
N PRO A 20 -17.97 -5.42 16.13
CA PRO A 20 -16.68 -6.10 16.32
C PRO A 20 -15.63 -5.41 15.45
N PRO A 21 -14.37 -5.28 15.91
CA PRO A 21 -13.30 -4.74 15.11
C PRO A 21 -13.32 -5.50 13.79
N LYS A 22 -13.36 -4.78 12.66
CA LYS A 22 -13.35 -5.39 11.33
C LYS A 22 -12.14 -6.31 11.29
N SER A 23 -12.38 -7.63 11.37
CA SER A 23 -11.33 -8.62 11.23
C SER A 23 -10.65 -8.36 9.89
N LYS A 24 -9.30 -8.31 9.89
CA LYS A 24 -8.54 -8.26 8.63
C LYS A 24 -9.14 -9.34 7.72
N PRO A 25 -9.49 -9.04 6.47
CA PRO A 25 -10.04 -10.06 5.57
C PRO A 25 -9.04 -11.21 5.53
N ALA A 26 -9.55 -12.44 5.65
CA ALA A 26 -8.71 -13.63 5.60
C ALA A 26 -7.95 -13.63 4.29
N LEU A 27 -6.63 -13.68 4.35
CA LEU A 27 -5.76 -13.69 3.19
C LEU A 27 -6.12 -14.88 2.28
N ARG A 28 -6.51 -14.60 1.05
CA ARG A 28 -6.83 -15.62 0.05
C ARG A 28 -5.56 -16.07 -0.66
N ARG A 29 -5.39 -17.38 -0.83
CA ARG A 29 -4.33 -17.94 -1.67
C ARG A 29 -4.80 -17.98 -3.11
N TYR A 30 -4.12 -17.27 -4.00
CA TYR A 30 -4.35 -17.33 -5.45
C TYR A 30 -3.30 -18.21 -6.14
N PRO A 31 -3.68 -18.92 -7.21
CA PRO A 31 -2.72 -19.74 -7.98
C PRO A 31 -1.72 -18.82 -8.69
N HIS A 32 -0.44 -19.15 -8.55
CA HIS A 32 0.69 -18.44 -9.15
C HIS A 32 0.58 -18.37 -10.67
N SER A 33 0.47 -17.18 -11.24
CA SER A 33 0.95 -16.93 -12.59
C SER A 33 2.32 -16.31 -12.49
N ALA A 34 3.35 -17.06 -12.90
CA ALA A 34 4.72 -16.57 -12.92
C ALA A 34 4.85 -15.44 -13.95
N LEU A 35 4.81 -14.19 -13.50
CA LEU A 35 5.21 -13.05 -14.31
C LEU A 35 6.72 -12.93 -14.20
N ALA A 36 7.40 -13.08 -15.33
CA ALA A 36 8.86 -12.97 -15.41
C ALA A 36 9.31 -11.59 -14.92
N VAL A 37 10.14 -11.57 -13.88
CA VAL A 37 10.79 -10.38 -13.38
C VAL A 37 11.78 -9.88 -14.43
N VAL A 38 11.52 -8.74 -15.05
CA VAL A 38 12.48 -8.06 -15.90
C VAL A 38 13.36 -7.18 -15.01
N ALA A 39 14.54 -7.66 -14.69
CA ALA A 39 15.48 -7.06 -13.73
C ALA A 39 16.29 -5.89 -14.30
N ASP A 40 15.92 -5.28 -15.42
CA ASP A 40 16.61 -4.11 -15.98
C ASP A 40 15.62 -2.97 -16.21
N GLY A 41 15.41 -2.20 -15.14
CA GLY A 41 14.59 -0.99 -15.13
C GLY A 41 15.25 0.19 -15.80
N SER A 42 15.70 0.04 -17.05
CA SER A 42 16.24 1.15 -17.82
C SER A 42 15.21 2.30 -17.89
N ARG A 43 15.57 3.44 -17.28
CA ARG A 43 14.79 4.69 -17.41
C ARG A 43 14.73 5.18 -18.86
N ASP A 44 15.58 4.62 -19.71
CA ASP A 44 15.87 5.08 -21.06
C ASP A 44 15.08 4.34 -22.15
N LYS A 45 14.12 3.50 -21.78
CA LYS A 45 13.26 2.87 -22.79
C LYS A 45 12.45 3.90 -23.54
N SER A 46 12.45 3.78 -24.88
CA SER A 46 11.61 4.63 -25.73
C SER A 46 10.11 4.39 -25.47
N ASP A 47 9.28 5.39 -25.73
CA ASP A 47 7.82 5.26 -25.64
C ASP A 47 7.28 4.08 -26.46
N ARG A 48 7.85 3.85 -27.65
CA ARG A 48 7.51 2.70 -28.50
C ARG A 48 7.82 1.36 -27.84
N ALA A 49 8.90 1.27 -27.08
CA ALA A 49 9.26 0.04 -26.35
C ALA A 49 8.25 -0.22 -25.23
N TRP A 50 7.91 0.82 -24.46
CA TRP A 50 6.89 0.71 -23.41
C TRP A 50 5.53 0.26 -23.96
N ARG A 51 5.06 0.83 -25.07
CA ARG A 51 3.80 0.42 -25.73
C ARG A 51 3.78 -1.03 -26.18
N LYS A 52 4.95 -1.59 -26.52
CA LYS A 52 5.07 -2.98 -26.95
C LYS A 52 5.07 -3.95 -25.78
N GLU A 53 5.63 -3.54 -24.64
CA GLU A 53 5.85 -4.41 -23.47
C GLU A 53 4.70 -4.39 -22.47
N LEU A 54 4.03 -3.25 -22.32
CA LEU A 54 2.97 -3.06 -21.34
C LEU A 54 1.59 -3.40 -21.93
N SER A 55 0.66 -3.81 -21.03
CA SER A 55 -0.75 -3.82 -21.40
C SER A 55 -1.23 -2.38 -21.69
N PRO A 56 -2.32 -2.20 -22.42
CA PRO A 56 -2.88 -0.86 -22.67
C PRO A 56 -3.14 -0.08 -21.38
N GLU A 57 -3.66 -0.75 -20.32
CA GLU A 57 -3.99 -0.16 -19.03
C GLU A 57 -2.72 0.26 -18.28
N ALA A 58 -1.74 -0.65 -18.20
CA ALA A 58 -0.45 -0.35 -17.56
C ALA A 58 0.30 0.77 -18.28
N TYR A 59 0.24 0.79 -19.63
CA TYR A 59 0.82 1.88 -20.39
C TYR A 59 0.10 3.20 -20.13
N ALA A 60 -1.23 3.20 -20.13
CA ALA A 60 -2.04 4.39 -19.85
C ALA A 60 -1.71 4.98 -18.47
N SER A 61 -1.64 4.14 -17.45
CA SER A 61 -1.31 4.58 -16.10
C SER A 61 0.17 4.99 -15.98
N LEU A 62 1.12 4.09 -16.24
CA LEU A 62 2.54 4.32 -16.00
C LEU A 62 3.17 5.40 -16.88
N ARG A 63 2.69 5.57 -18.11
CA ARG A 63 3.35 6.43 -19.12
C ARG A 63 2.51 7.64 -19.54
N GLN A 64 1.17 7.53 -19.48
CA GLN A 64 0.27 8.63 -19.83
C GLN A 64 -0.36 9.31 -18.61
N ARG A 65 -0.08 8.80 -17.37
CA ARG A 65 -0.59 9.32 -16.10
C ARG A 65 -2.13 9.31 -16.01
N ILE A 66 -2.75 8.33 -16.65
CA ILE A 66 -4.20 8.13 -16.56
C ILE A 66 -4.50 7.37 -15.28
N THR A 67 -5.45 7.87 -14.52
CA THR A 67 -5.95 7.18 -13.32
C THR A 67 -6.87 6.04 -13.73
N ASP A 68 -6.70 4.88 -13.09
CA ASP A 68 -7.58 3.73 -13.26
C ASP A 68 -9.01 4.06 -12.85
N GLU A 69 -9.97 3.29 -13.39
CA GLU A 69 -11.31 3.24 -12.83
C GLU A 69 -11.26 2.78 -11.36
N PRO A 70 -12.08 3.37 -10.47
CA PRO A 70 -12.12 2.96 -9.07
C PRO A 70 -12.69 1.54 -8.93
N ASN A 71 -12.29 0.85 -7.85
CA ASN A 71 -12.77 -0.49 -7.49
C ASN A 71 -12.44 -1.58 -8.52
N LEU A 72 -11.29 -1.49 -9.18
CA LEU A 72 -10.77 -2.61 -9.96
C LEU A 72 -10.41 -3.77 -9.04
N LEU A 73 -11.30 -4.74 -8.97
CA LEU A 73 -11.17 -5.94 -8.13
C LEU A 73 -10.26 -6.98 -8.80
N VAL A 74 -9.74 -7.92 -8.00
CA VAL A 74 -8.91 -9.03 -8.49
C VAL A 74 -9.64 -9.84 -9.58
N SER A 75 -10.95 -10.04 -9.43
CA SER A 75 -11.77 -10.72 -10.44
C SER A 75 -11.83 -10.02 -11.79
N GLN A 76 -11.45 -8.74 -11.83
CA GLN A 76 -11.41 -7.87 -13.01
C GLN A 76 -9.97 -7.53 -13.43
N GLY A 77 -8.97 -8.21 -12.85
CA GLY A 77 -7.56 -7.95 -13.12
C GLY A 77 -6.96 -6.78 -12.33
N GLY A 78 -7.71 -6.21 -11.37
CA GLY A 78 -7.22 -5.17 -10.46
C GLY A 78 -6.66 -5.74 -9.16
N LEU A 79 -6.25 -4.86 -8.25
CA LEU A 79 -5.61 -5.23 -6.98
C LEU A 79 -6.25 -4.53 -5.77
N THR A 80 -7.41 -3.89 -5.96
CA THR A 80 -8.03 -3.07 -4.90
C THR A 80 -8.39 -3.90 -3.67
N ASP A 81 -8.96 -5.09 -3.86
CA ASP A 81 -9.40 -6.01 -2.81
C ASP A 81 -8.38 -7.11 -2.46
N LEU A 82 -7.16 -7.04 -3.00
CA LEU A 82 -6.09 -7.98 -2.70
C LEU A 82 -5.38 -7.59 -1.40
N PHE A 83 -5.53 -8.39 -0.35
CA PHE A 83 -4.86 -8.24 0.94
C PHE A 83 -4.14 -9.53 1.30
N GLU A 84 -2.94 -9.69 0.75
CA GLU A 84 -2.11 -10.89 0.93
C GLU A 84 -0.67 -10.50 1.30
N TYR A 85 0.04 -11.41 1.94
CA TYR A 85 1.47 -11.28 2.14
C TYR A 85 2.21 -11.45 0.82
N GLY A 86 3.19 -10.60 0.60
CA GLY A 86 3.95 -10.61 -0.63
C GLY A 86 4.44 -9.21 -1.01
N VAL A 87 4.74 -9.03 -2.28
CA VAL A 87 5.34 -7.79 -2.78
C VAL A 87 4.54 -7.24 -3.95
N PHE A 88 4.15 -5.99 -3.85
CA PHE A 88 3.64 -5.22 -4.99
C PHE A 88 4.81 -4.62 -5.75
N ARG A 89 4.90 -4.92 -7.04
CA ARG A 89 5.96 -4.50 -7.94
C ARG A 89 5.44 -3.51 -8.98
N CYS A 90 6.34 -2.69 -9.51
CA CYS A 90 6.03 -1.84 -10.65
C CYS A 90 5.72 -2.69 -11.89
N ALA A 91 4.54 -2.53 -12.48
CA ALA A 91 4.13 -3.27 -13.68
C ALA A 91 5.03 -2.95 -14.90
N GLY A 92 5.76 -1.83 -14.87
CA GLY A 92 6.66 -1.44 -15.96
C GLY A 92 8.04 -2.07 -15.88
N CYS A 93 8.67 -2.07 -14.70
CA CYS A 93 10.07 -2.48 -14.56
C CYS A 93 10.32 -3.59 -13.55
N GLY A 94 9.29 -4.10 -12.89
CA GLY A 94 9.40 -5.16 -11.89
C GLY A 94 10.03 -4.74 -10.55
N ALA A 95 10.40 -3.48 -10.37
CA ALA A 95 10.96 -3.00 -9.11
C ALA A 95 9.99 -3.21 -7.95
N GLU A 96 10.49 -3.64 -6.80
CA GLU A 96 9.69 -3.79 -5.58
C GLU A 96 9.27 -2.42 -5.07
N LEU A 97 7.98 -2.22 -4.83
CA LEU A 97 7.43 -0.94 -4.41
C LEU A 97 6.85 -0.98 -2.99
N TYR A 98 5.99 -1.95 -2.71
CA TYR A 98 5.27 -2.05 -1.44
C TYR A 98 5.26 -3.49 -0.94
N ALA A 99 5.31 -3.65 0.37
CA ALA A 99 5.07 -4.92 1.02
C ALA A 99 3.56 -5.11 1.25
N GLY A 100 3.07 -6.35 1.13
CA GLY A 100 1.65 -6.65 1.25
C GLY A 100 1.04 -6.22 2.58
N GLU A 101 1.78 -6.36 3.66
CA GLU A 101 1.40 -5.97 5.03
C GLU A 101 1.22 -4.46 5.22
N THR A 102 1.78 -3.65 4.32
CA THR A 102 1.61 -2.20 4.34
C THR A 102 0.33 -1.73 3.67
N LYS A 103 -0.39 -2.64 3.00
CA LYS A 103 -1.66 -2.33 2.35
C LYS A 103 -2.80 -2.27 3.36
N PHE A 104 -3.69 -1.29 3.21
CA PHE A 104 -4.84 -1.12 4.08
C PHE A 104 -6.09 -0.72 3.31
N GLU A 105 -7.26 -0.97 3.92
CA GLU A 105 -8.56 -0.60 3.36
C GLU A 105 -8.88 0.86 3.66
N MET A 106 -9.04 1.67 2.61
CA MET A 106 -9.40 3.09 2.73
C MET A 106 -10.80 3.39 2.19
N GLY A 107 -11.37 2.49 1.38
CA GLY A 107 -12.66 2.71 0.71
C GLY A 107 -12.63 3.77 -0.40
N CYS A 108 -11.46 4.18 -0.85
CA CYS A 108 -11.32 5.18 -1.92
C CYS A 108 -11.44 4.59 -3.33
N GLY A 109 -11.40 3.27 -3.46
CA GLY A 109 -11.51 2.57 -4.74
C GLY A 109 -10.17 2.18 -5.37
N TRP A 110 -9.04 2.50 -4.76
CA TRP A 110 -7.69 2.14 -5.23
C TRP A 110 -6.88 1.46 -4.14
N PRO A 111 -5.86 0.66 -4.50
CA PRO A 111 -4.88 0.14 -3.54
C PRO A 111 -4.23 1.25 -2.73
N CYS A 112 -4.29 1.15 -1.39
CA CYS A 112 -3.69 2.11 -0.48
C CYS A 112 -2.63 1.45 0.38
N PHE A 113 -1.47 2.14 0.55
CA PHE A 113 -0.35 1.69 1.37
C PHE A 113 0.07 2.82 2.30
N TYR A 114 0.40 2.49 3.56
CA TYR A 114 0.85 3.51 4.52
C TYR A 114 2.36 3.80 4.47
N THR A 115 3.12 2.99 3.74
CA THR A 115 4.56 3.19 3.50
C THR A 115 5.00 2.41 2.28
N CYS A 116 6.14 2.77 1.69
CA CYS A 116 6.76 2.07 0.58
C CYS A 116 8.11 1.44 0.99
N LYS A 117 8.63 0.52 0.18
CA LYS A 117 9.99 0.00 0.36
C LYS A 117 11.02 1.12 0.19
N LYS A 118 12.14 1.00 0.88
CA LYS A 118 13.21 2.01 0.89
C LYS A 118 13.65 2.38 -0.53
N ASN A 119 13.59 3.68 -0.85
CA ASN A 119 13.97 4.23 -2.17
C ASN A 119 13.15 3.68 -3.36
N ALA A 120 12.01 3.06 -3.13
CA ALA A 120 11.21 2.46 -4.19
C ALA A 120 10.39 3.51 -4.96
N VAL A 121 9.93 4.53 -4.25
CA VAL A 121 9.01 5.57 -4.76
C VAL A 121 9.67 6.94 -4.64
N ARG A 122 9.42 7.78 -5.61
CA ARG A 122 9.84 9.20 -5.62
C ARG A 122 8.62 10.09 -5.75
N GLU A 123 8.66 11.21 -5.04
CA GLU A 123 7.63 12.24 -5.08
C GLU A 123 7.98 13.34 -6.07
N GLN A 124 6.95 13.93 -6.64
CA GLN A 124 7.06 15.14 -7.45
C GLN A 124 5.72 15.90 -7.44
N ALA A 125 5.75 17.19 -7.79
CA ALA A 125 4.51 17.92 -8.00
C ALA A 125 3.72 17.32 -9.17
N ASP A 126 2.40 17.16 -9.01
CA ASP A 126 1.53 16.78 -10.11
C ASP A 126 1.37 17.95 -11.11
N ALA A 127 0.92 17.65 -12.31
CA ALA A 127 0.64 18.66 -13.34
C ALA A 127 -0.49 19.63 -12.92
N ASP A 128 -1.32 19.26 -11.96
CA ASP A 128 -2.37 20.11 -11.39
C ASP A 128 -1.84 21.10 -10.33
N GLU A 129 -0.55 20.97 -9.94
CA GLU A 129 0.14 21.78 -8.91
C GLU A 129 -0.52 21.72 -7.50
N LEU A 130 -1.50 20.83 -7.30
CA LEU A 130 -2.24 20.69 -6.05
C LEU A 130 -1.88 19.41 -5.31
N ARG A 131 -1.63 18.31 -6.05
CA ARG A 131 -1.35 17.00 -5.49
C ARG A 131 0.14 16.67 -5.54
N THR A 132 0.55 15.74 -4.71
CA THR A 132 1.87 15.11 -4.79
C THR A 132 1.74 13.82 -5.59
N GLU A 133 2.32 13.81 -6.79
CA GLU A 133 2.44 12.62 -7.61
C GLU A 133 3.51 11.69 -7.05
N ILE A 134 3.26 10.39 -7.09
CA ILE A 134 4.27 9.37 -6.79
C ILE A 134 4.60 8.57 -8.04
N VAL A 135 5.88 8.35 -8.25
CA VAL A 135 6.42 7.62 -9.40
C VAL A 135 7.40 6.53 -8.95
N CYS A 136 7.48 5.47 -9.73
CA CYS A 136 8.50 4.43 -9.52
C CYS A 136 9.90 5.05 -9.64
N ASN A 137 10.72 4.92 -8.60
CA ASN A 137 12.06 5.51 -8.60
C ASN A 137 12.99 4.84 -9.63
N ALA A 138 12.75 3.59 -10.02
CA ALA A 138 13.55 2.86 -11.00
C ALA A 138 13.26 3.28 -12.45
N CYS A 139 11.98 3.38 -12.87
CA CYS A 139 11.62 3.63 -14.27
C CYS A 139 10.85 4.93 -14.53
N ASN A 140 10.61 5.72 -13.50
CA ASN A 140 9.84 6.97 -13.57
C ASN A 140 8.37 6.80 -14.04
N GLY A 141 7.82 5.58 -13.91
CA GLY A 141 6.42 5.31 -14.21
C GLY A 141 5.51 5.93 -13.16
N HIS A 142 4.40 6.55 -13.59
CA HIS A 142 3.39 7.09 -12.69
C HIS A 142 2.73 5.97 -11.88
N LEU A 143 2.65 6.14 -10.57
CA LEU A 143 2.01 5.17 -9.68
C LEU A 143 0.66 5.65 -9.18
N GLY A 144 0.55 6.91 -8.86
CA GLY A 144 -0.63 7.52 -8.23
C GLY A 144 -0.26 8.78 -7.46
N HIS A 145 -0.88 8.98 -6.29
CA HIS A 145 -0.71 10.18 -5.49
C HIS A 145 -0.47 9.87 -4.02
N LEU A 146 0.21 10.78 -3.35
CA LEU A 146 0.53 10.73 -1.92
C LEU A 146 -0.32 11.75 -1.17
N PHE A 147 -0.92 11.29 -0.08
CA PHE A 147 -1.69 12.10 0.85
C PHE A 147 -1.06 12.01 2.24
N ARG A 148 -1.08 13.10 3.00
CA ARG A 148 -0.45 13.20 4.32
C ARG A 148 -1.38 13.85 5.33
N ASN A 149 -1.13 13.57 6.61
CA ASN A 149 -1.83 14.19 7.74
C ASN A 149 -3.35 13.90 7.74
N GLU A 150 -3.74 12.71 7.28
CA GLU A 150 -5.13 12.27 7.29
C GLU A 150 -5.54 11.63 8.62
N ASN A 151 -4.60 11.45 9.56
CA ASN A 151 -4.80 10.84 10.89
C ASN A 151 -5.45 9.45 10.84
N LEU A 152 -4.95 8.60 9.95
CA LEU A 152 -5.48 7.25 9.72
C LEU A 152 -5.00 6.22 10.76
N GLY A 153 -4.19 6.65 11.75
CA GLY A 153 -3.67 5.79 12.80
C GLY A 153 -2.50 4.90 12.38
N HIS A 154 -1.88 5.19 11.25
CA HIS A 154 -0.66 4.53 10.81
C HIS A 154 0.59 5.13 11.48
N PRO A 155 1.71 4.38 11.52
CA PRO A 155 2.97 4.92 11.99
C PRO A 155 3.38 6.18 11.24
N PRO A 156 4.11 7.13 11.89
CA PRO A 156 4.69 8.26 11.17
C PRO A 156 5.48 7.82 9.94
N PRO A 157 5.41 8.59 8.84
CA PRO A 157 4.99 10.00 8.73
C PRO A 157 3.50 10.24 8.43
N ASP A 158 2.58 9.31 8.70
CA ASP A 158 1.15 9.43 8.42
C ASP A 158 0.87 9.70 6.94
N GLU A 159 1.29 8.75 6.12
CA GLU A 159 1.19 8.79 4.67
C GLU A 159 0.16 7.79 4.15
N ARG A 160 -0.49 8.16 3.07
CA ARG A 160 -1.30 7.27 2.26
C ARG A 160 -0.87 7.38 0.79
N HIS A 161 -0.23 6.34 0.31
CA HIS A 161 0.07 6.14 -1.10
C HIS A 161 -1.17 5.53 -1.76
N CYS A 162 -1.90 6.32 -2.57
CA CYS A 162 -3.04 5.87 -3.34
C CYS A 162 -2.56 5.51 -4.74
N VAL A 163 -2.58 4.22 -5.09
CA VAL A 163 -1.84 3.69 -6.24
C VAL A 163 -2.79 3.08 -7.26
N ASN A 164 -2.56 3.33 -8.55
CA ASN A 164 -3.31 2.68 -9.62
C ASN A 164 -3.04 1.18 -9.65
N SER A 165 -4.09 0.36 -9.73
CA SER A 165 -3.96 -1.10 -9.86
C SER A 165 -3.14 -1.50 -11.07
N SER A 166 -3.34 -0.86 -12.22
CA SER A 166 -2.64 -1.15 -13.47
C SER A 166 -1.16 -0.75 -13.46
N SER A 167 -0.73 0.08 -12.49
CA SER A 167 0.68 0.39 -12.27
C SER A 167 1.43 -0.67 -11.48
N LEU A 168 0.73 -1.69 -10.97
CA LEU A 168 1.25 -2.71 -10.07
C LEU A 168 1.10 -4.12 -10.65
N THR A 169 2.02 -4.99 -10.25
CA THR A 169 1.84 -6.44 -10.24
C THR A 169 2.03 -6.94 -8.81
N PHE A 170 1.50 -8.11 -8.49
CA PHE A 170 1.64 -8.71 -7.17
C PHE A 170 2.36 -10.05 -7.26
N GLU A 171 3.33 -10.25 -6.38
CA GLU A 171 4.03 -11.50 -6.17
C GLU A 171 3.74 -12.00 -4.76
N PRO A 172 3.01 -13.14 -4.61
CA PRO A 172 2.74 -13.72 -3.31
C PRO A 172 4.03 -14.09 -2.57
N GLY A 173 4.07 -13.85 -1.28
CA GLY A 173 5.18 -14.21 -0.40
C GLY A 173 4.70 -14.95 0.85
N PRO A 174 5.62 -15.52 1.63
CA PRO A 174 5.29 -16.08 2.92
C PRO A 174 4.79 -14.98 3.86
N GLU A 175 3.98 -15.39 4.84
CA GLU A 175 3.72 -14.56 6.00
C GLU A 175 5.07 -14.27 6.69
N PRO A 176 5.32 -13.02 7.12
CA PRO A 176 6.52 -12.72 7.89
C PRO A 176 6.54 -13.64 9.11
N ASP A 177 7.64 -14.36 9.33
CA ASP A 177 7.82 -15.11 10.55
C ASP A 177 7.70 -14.10 11.71
N ASP A 178 6.90 -14.43 12.71
CA ASP A 178 6.83 -13.69 13.99
C ASP A 178 8.16 -13.93 14.75
N GLU A 179 9.28 -13.56 14.15
CA GLU A 179 10.52 -13.39 14.90
C GLU A 179 10.27 -12.23 15.85
N LEU A 180 9.86 -12.60 17.09
CA LEU A 180 9.92 -11.71 18.23
C LEU A 180 11.29 -11.04 18.19
N GLU A 181 11.32 -9.74 17.86
CA GLU A 181 12.53 -8.93 18.04
C GLU A 181 12.91 -9.07 19.51
N GLU A 182 13.80 -10.03 19.83
CA GLU A 182 14.43 -10.09 21.12
C GLU A 182 15.22 -8.79 21.26
N GLU A 183 14.67 -7.86 22.03
CA GLU A 183 15.38 -6.69 22.49
C GLU A 183 16.77 -7.14 22.97
N PRO A 184 17.85 -6.51 22.53
CA PRO A 184 19.20 -6.90 22.97
C PRO A 184 19.26 -6.73 24.48
N LYS A 185 19.33 -7.85 25.18
CA LYS A 185 19.47 -7.91 26.64
C LYS A 185 20.66 -7.06 27.02
N SER A 186 20.40 -5.88 27.61
CA SER A 186 21.44 -4.96 28.06
C SER A 186 22.29 -5.68 29.10
N ASN A 187 23.50 -6.06 28.70
CA ASN A 187 24.48 -6.70 29.57
C ASN A 187 25.12 -5.64 30.47
N THR A 188 24.38 -5.17 31.47
CA THR A 188 24.91 -4.33 32.52
C THR A 188 25.68 -5.21 33.51
N ARG A 189 26.87 -5.66 33.12
CA ARG A 189 27.85 -6.16 34.09
C ARG A 189 28.37 -4.98 34.90
N ARG A 190 27.75 -4.79 36.04
CA ARG A 190 28.23 -4.00 37.14
C ARG A 190 29.61 -4.52 37.55
N ARG A 191 30.66 -3.83 37.17
CA ARG A 191 32.00 -4.01 37.78
C ARG A 191 31.92 -3.37 39.16
N LEU A 192 31.81 -4.22 40.22
CA LEU A 192 32.16 -3.83 41.54
C LEU A 192 33.68 -3.78 41.61
N ALA A 193 34.20 -2.57 41.75
CA ALA A 193 35.59 -2.35 42.13
C ALA A 193 35.76 -2.74 43.58
N ALA A 194 36.68 -3.62 43.83
CA ALA A 194 37.24 -3.85 45.17
C ALA A 194 38.43 -2.92 45.34
N SER A 195 38.38 -2.14 46.37
CA SER A 195 39.52 -1.47 46.98
C SER A 195 40.13 -2.33 48.04
#